data_626c8ba2d6e03d177cd360384caed2f6
#
_entry.id   626c8ba2d6e03d177cd360384caed2f6
#
_cell.length_a   1.000
_cell.length_b   1.000
_cell.length_c   1.000
_cell.angle_alpha   90.00
_cell.angle_beta   90.00
_cell.angle_gamma   90.00
#
_symmetry.space_group_name_H-M   'P 1'
#
loop_
_entity.id
_entity.type
_entity.pdbx_description
1 polymer ?
#
loop_
_entity_poly.entity_id
_entity_poly.type
_entity_poly.pdbx_seq_one_letter_code
_entity_poly.pdbx_strand_id
1 'polypeptide(L)'
;MSYFVLLFLLLQGEQIVQAPGIPASPGVYYRQNDSRWISVPRALISNTKAKGLGLYVETGGFTNLGTDIVCPGAKASTRLVVQRPTFYIRETGHPKDAMLIRLAQKKASRTFHTSSTDATVENKEGFRKADIRKTIVTEYPDGITSVTLGEDLKPGEYLLVLGATDTSFDFGIDPNR
;
A
#
# COMPACT_ATOMS: atom_id res chain seq x y z
N MET A 1 -50.21 -19.77 -38.62
CA MET A 1 -48.93 -19.02 -38.68
C MET A 1 -48.42 -18.86 -37.27
N SER A 2 -47.54 -19.77 -36.83
CA SER A 2 -46.95 -19.75 -35.48
C SER A 2 -45.62 -19.06 -35.52
N TYR A 3 -45.49 -17.96 -34.78
CA TYR A 3 -44.22 -17.26 -34.58
C TYR A 3 -43.49 -17.92 -33.42
N PHE A 4 -42.41 -18.65 -33.73
CA PHE A 4 -41.41 -19.11 -32.77
C PHE A 4 -40.53 -17.92 -32.43
N VAL A 5 -40.70 -17.34 -31.26
CA VAL A 5 -39.75 -16.36 -30.70
C VAL A 5 -38.61 -17.13 -30.06
N LEU A 6 -37.49 -17.17 -30.73
CA LEU A 6 -36.25 -17.75 -30.22
C LEU A 6 -35.61 -16.77 -29.22
N LEU A 7 -35.84 -17.04 -27.91
CA LEU A 7 -35.25 -16.28 -26.82
C LEU A 7 -33.76 -16.72 -26.68
N PHE A 8 -32.83 -16.00 -27.30
CA PHE A 8 -31.41 -16.16 -27.01
C PHE A 8 -31.12 -15.58 -25.65
N LEU A 9 -31.10 -16.41 -24.61
CA LEU A 9 -30.46 -16.11 -23.34
C LEU A 9 -28.95 -16.04 -23.57
N LEU A 10 -28.43 -14.81 -23.67
CA LEU A 10 -27.00 -14.54 -23.55
C LEU A 10 -26.58 -14.85 -22.11
N LEU A 11 -26.13 -16.07 -21.88
CA LEU A 11 -25.32 -16.42 -20.73
C LEU A 11 -24.01 -15.64 -20.85
N GLN A 12 -23.96 -14.44 -20.31
CA GLN A 12 -22.70 -13.77 -20.01
C GLN A 12 -22.06 -14.57 -18.88
N GLY A 13 -21.24 -15.54 -19.27
CA GLY A 13 -20.39 -16.24 -18.32
C GLY A 13 -19.49 -15.20 -17.65
N GLU A 14 -19.71 -14.92 -16.37
CA GLU A 14 -18.73 -14.18 -15.56
C GLU A 14 -17.40 -14.91 -15.73
N GLN A 15 -16.47 -14.27 -16.38
CA GLN A 15 -15.09 -14.77 -16.46
C GLN A 15 -14.55 -14.73 -15.04
N ILE A 16 -14.50 -15.87 -14.37
CA ILE A 16 -13.83 -16.01 -13.07
C ILE A 16 -12.35 -15.75 -13.37
N VAL A 17 -11.89 -14.55 -13.00
CA VAL A 17 -10.48 -14.19 -13.10
C VAL A 17 -9.73 -15.09 -12.12
N GLN A 18 -8.98 -16.04 -12.66
CA GLN A 18 -8.20 -16.96 -11.84
C GLN A 18 -7.04 -16.21 -11.17
N ALA A 19 -6.86 -16.43 -9.89
CA ALA A 19 -5.72 -15.86 -9.16
C ALA A 19 -4.40 -16.43 -9.74
N PRO A 20 -3.38 -15.58 -9.93
CA PRO A 20 -2.08 -16.08 -10.33
C PRO A 20 -1.53 -17.01 -9.23
N GLY A 21 -0.82 -18.08 -9.63
CA GLY A 21 -0.23 -19.06 -8.69
C GLY A 21 0.84 -18.41 -7.82
N ILE A 22 0.43 -17.78 -6.71
CA ILE A 22 1.33 -17.18 -5.73
C ILE A 22 1.79 -18.22 -4.71
N PRO A 23 2.94 -17.99 -4.00
CA PRO A 23 3.38 -18.88 -2.92
C PRO A 23 2.27 -19.14 -1.89
N ALA A 24 2.23 -20.36 -1.34
CA ALA A 24 1.19 -20.77 -0.40
C ALA A 24 1.32 -20.13 0.99
N SER A 25 2.50 -19.61 1.34
CA SER A 25 2.73 -18.97 2.64
C SER A 25 2.03 -17.63 2.75
N PRO A 26 1.52 -17.25 3.95
CA PRO A 26 1.03 -15.89 4.19
C PRO A 26 2.10 -14.84 3.91
N GLY A 27 1.72 -13.71 3.30
CA GLY A 27 2.67 -12.64 3.00
C GLY A 27 2.24 -11.73 1.86
N VAL A 28 3.14 -10.80 1.54
CA VAL A 28 3.05 -9.90 0.39
C VAL A 28 4.08 -10.31 -0.64
N TYR A 29 3.64 -10.45 -1.87
CA TYR A 29 4.45 -10.93 -2.97
C TYR A 29 4.38 -9.97 -4.15
N TYR A 30 5.48 -9.86 -4.87
CA TYR A 30 5.59 -9.15 -6.13
C TYR A 30 6.09 -10.12 -7.21
N ARG A 31 5.53 -10.03 -8.41
CA ARG A 31 5.95 -10.87 -9.52
C ARG A 31 6.91 -10.12 -10.42
N GLN A 32 8.13 -10.61 -10.50
CA GLN A 32 9.15 -10.06 -11.39
C GLN A 32 9.16 -10.82 -12.72
N ASN A 33 8.99 -10.11 -13.83
CA ASN A 33 9.13 -10.66 -15.19
C ASN A 33 8.38 -11.99 -15.41
N ASP A 34 7.10 -12.05 -15.00
CA ASP A 34 6.17 -13.19 -15.20
C ASP A 34 6.60 -14.57 -14.67
N SER A 35 7.80 -14.73 -14.13
CA SER A 35 8.31 -16.03 -13.75
C SER A 35 8.74 -16.18 -12.30
N ARG A 36 9.11 -15.09 -11.62
CA ARG A 36 9.66 -15.17 -10.27
C ARG A 36 8.85 -14.37 -9.25
N TRP A 37 8.42 -15.05 -8.20
CA TRP A 37 7.84 -14.42 -7.03
C TRP A 37 8.91 -13.93 -6.07
N ILE A 38 8.78 -12.68 -5.63
CA ILE A 38 9.62 -12.07 -4.60
C ILE A 38 8.72 -11.76 -3.41
N SER A 39 9.09 -12.26 -2.24
CA SER A 39 8.44 -11.88 -0.99
C SER A 39 8.92 -10.49 -0.59
N VAL A 40 7.97 -9.62 -0.27
CA VAL A 40 8.27 -8.29 0.28
C VAL A 40 8.28 -8.44 1.81
N PRO A 41 9.40 -8.17 2.49
CA PRO A 41 9.50 -8.31 3.92
C PRO A 41 8.64 -7.26 4.65
N ARG A 42 8.21 -7.56 5.86
CA ARG A 42 7.59 -6.58 6.73
C ARG A 42 8.55 -5.43 7.03
N ALA A 43 8.03 -4.21 7.01
CA ALA A 43 8.80 -3.05 7.38
C ALA A 43 9.09 -3.06 8.89
N LEU A 44 10.34 -2.79 9.24
CA LEU A 44 10.68 -2.47 10.62
C LEU A 44 10.29 -1.02 10.87
N ILE A 45 9.31 -0.82 11.74
CA ILE A 45 8.79 0.52 12.05
C ILE A 45 9.11 0.86 13.50
N SER A 46 9.61 2.06 13.73
CA SER A 46 9.74 2.65 15.04
C SER A 46 9.05 4.01 15.10
N ASN A 47 8.33 4.25 16.18
CA ASN A 47 7.72 5.56 16.42
C ASN A 47 8.77 6.48 17.03
N THR A 48 8.96 7.66 16.47
CA THR A 48 9.70 8.72 17.14
C THR A 48 8.74 9.60 17.91
N LYS A 49 9.27 10.26 18.94
CA LYS A 49 8.50 11.16 19.83
C LYS A 49 7.68 12.15 19.01
N ALA A 50 6.47 12.44 19.48
CA ALA A 50 5.63 13.50 18.91
C ALA A 50 6.44 14.81 18.85
N LYS A 51 6.62 15.34 17.64
CA LYS A 51 7.21 16.66 17.46
C LYS A 51 6.16 17.71 17.82
N GLY A 52 6.53 18.67 18.63
CA GLY A 52 5.67 19.79 18.96
C GLY A 52 5.02 19.73 20.33
N LEU A 53 5.32 18.72 21.18
CA LEU A 53 4.75 18.66 22.52
C LEU A 53 5.08 19.93 23.34
N GLY A 54 6.32 20.43 23.25
CA GLY A 54 6.71 21.70 23.90
C GLY A 54 5.92 22.88 23.36
N LEU A 55 5.84 23.02 22.04
CA LEU A 55 5.09 24.10 21.40
C LEU A 55 3.58 23.98 21.64
N TYR A 56 3.04 22.78 21.76
CA TYR A 56 1.65 22.52 22.10
C TYR A 56 1.30 23.07 23.50
N VAL A 57 2.18 22.87 24.48
CA VAL A 57 2.01 23.40 25.85
C VAL A 57 2.12 24.95 25.86
N GLU A 58 3.09 25.51 25.12
CA GLU A 58 3.30 26.96 25.03
C GLU A 58 2.18 27.70 24.30
N THR A 59 1.56 27.06 23.31
CA THR A 59 0.48 27.67 22.50
C THR A 59 -0.92 27.32 22.99
N GLY A 60 -1.04 26.69 24.18
CA GLY A 60 -2.35 26.33 24.73
C GLY A 60 -3.14 25.33 23.92
N GLY A 61 -2.47 24.44 23.18
CA GLY A 61 -3.13 23.37 22.43
C GLY A 61 -3.44 23.67 20.95
N PHE A 62 -2.99 24.83 20.43
CA PHE A 62 -3.27 25.22 19.05
C PHE A 62 -2.30 24.66 17.99
N THR A 63 -1.32 23.84 18.38
CA THR A 63 -0.38 23.20 17.44
C THR A 63 -0.71 21.75 17.19
N ASN A 64 -0.58 21.34 15.94
CA ASN A 64 -0.80 19.97 15.52
C ASN A 64 0.28 19.04 16.08
N LEU A 65 -0.13 18.09 16.93
CA LEU A 65 0.75 17.00 17.37
C LEU A 65 0.92 16.01 16.24
N GLY A 66 2.12 15.96 15.68
CA GLY A 66 2.45 14.97 14.65
C GLY A 66 3.50 13.99 15.16
N THR A 67 3.38 12.74 14.72
CA THR A 67 4.36 11.68 14.98
C THR A 67 5.11 11.36 13.72
N ASP A 68 6.44 11.39 13.75
CA ASP A 68 7.25 10.84 12.66
C ASP A 68 7.38 9.32 12.89
N ILE A 69 6.95 8.57 11.91
CA ILE A 69 7.18 7.13 11.85
C ILE A 69 8.44 6.89 11.03
N VAL A 70 9.32 6.05 11.55
CA VAL A 70 10.65 5.84 11.02
C VAL A 70 10.86 4.39 10.62
N CYS A 71 11.24 4.19 9.37
CA CYS A 71 11.80 2.93 8.87
C CYS A 71 13.33 3.05 8.87
N PRO A 72 14.08 2.17 9.54
CA PRO A 72 15.53 2.22 9.56
C PRO A 72 16.13 1.94 8.19
N GLY A 73 17.33 2.44 7.95
CA GLY A 73 18.04 2.34 6.68
C GLY A 73 17.60 3.38 5.65
N ALA A 74 18.54 3.85 4.84
CA ALA A 74 18.31 4.85 3.80
C ALA A 74 17.47 4.30 2.64
N LYS A 75 17.48 2.98 2.43
CA LYS A 75 16.76 2.29 1.34
C LYS A 75 16.08 1.03 1.88
N ALA A 76 14.95 0.68 1.29
CA ALA A 76 14.31 -0.61 1.50
C ALA A 76 15.17 -1.74 0.92
N SER A 77 15.08 -2.94 1.50
CA SER A 77 15.78 -4.13 0.99
C SER A 77 15.20 -4.62 -0.33
N THR A 78 13.88 -4.48 -0.51
CA THR A 78 13.20 -4.83 -1.75
C THR A 78 13.30 -3.67 -2.73
N ARG A 79 13.93 -3.92 -3.91
CA ARG A 79 14.11 -2.92 -4.97
C ARG A 79 13.37 -3.36 -6.23
N LEU A 80 12.56 -2.47 -6.77
CA LEU A 80 11.78 -2.69 -7.98
C LEU A 80 12.20 -1.70 -9.07
N VAL A 81 12.20 -2.16 -10.32
CA VAL A 81 12.45 -1.31 -11.51
C VAL A 81 11.15 -0.94 -12.22
N VAL A 82 10.06 -1.61 -11.88
CA VAL A 82 8.73 -1.36 -12.47
C VAL A 82 8.05 -0.21 -11.74
N GLN A 83 7.62 0.80 -12.49
CA GLN A 83 6.97 1.98 -11.90
C GLN A 83 5.55 1.73 -11.42
N ARG A 84 4.88 0.71 -11.96
CA ARG A 84 3.51 0.32 -11.55
C ARG A 84 3.47 -1.15 -11.13
N PRO A 85 4.07 -1.50 -9.97
CA PRO A 85 4.04 -2.86 -9.46
C PRO A 85 2.62 -3.27 -9.04
N THR A 86 2.33 -4.57 -9.19
CA THR A 86 1.18 -5.20 -8.57
C THR A 86 1.66 -6.09 -7.43
N PHE A 87 1.13 -5.87 -6.25
CA PHE A 87 1.39 -6.70 -5.08
C PHE A 87 0.26 -7.70 -4.92
N TYR A 88 0.61 -8.92 -4.57
CA TYR A 88 -0.34 -9.99 -4.27
C TYR A 88 -0.20 -10.35 -2.80
N ILE A 89 -1.33 -10.42 -2.11
CA ILE A 89 -1.41 -10.55 -0.66
C ILE A 89 -2.17 -11.83 -0.36
N ARG A 90 -1.58 -12.68 0.49
CA ARG A 90 -2.20 -13.89 1.03
C ARG A 90 -2.21 -13.81 2.55
N GLU A 91 -3.40 -13.92 3.15
CA GLU A 91 -3.60 -14.13 4.59
C GLU A 91 -2.78 -13.20 5.50
N THR A 92 -2.65 -11.92 5.13
CA THR A 92 -1.94 -10.95 5.96
C THR A 92 -2.59 -9.56 5.88
N GLY A 93 -2.78 -8.93 7.02
CA GLY A 93 -3.36 -7.60 7.15
C GLY A 93 -4.81 -7.50 6.69
N HIS A 94 -5.20 -6.28 6.38
CA HIS A 94 -6.51 -5.95 5.80
C HIS A 94 -6.31 -5.31 4.41
N PRO A 95 -6.12 -6.12 3.36
CA PRO A 95 -5.75 -5.60 2.04
C PRO A 95 -6.83 -4.73 1.39
N LYS A 96 -8.10 -4.81 1.83
CA LYS A 96 -9.17 -3.90 1.38
C LYS A 96 -8.89 -2.44 1.75
N ASP A 97 -8.20 -2.24 2.87
CA ASP A 97 -7.79 -0.94 3.38
C ASP A 97 -6.33 -0.61 3.02
N ALA A 98 -5.85 -1.17 1.91
CA ALA A 98 -4.47 -0.97 1.47
C ALA A 98 -4.21 0.49 1.11
N MET A 99 -3.16 1.05 1.70
CA MET A 99 -2.64 2.38 1.38
C MET A 99 -1.18 2.29 0.98
N LEU A 100 -0.80 3.07 -0.02
CA LEU A 100 0.60 3.24 -0.40
C LEU A 100 1.05 4.65 -0.02
N ILE A 101 2.13 4.72 0.76
CA ILE A 101 2.67 5.97 1.29
C ILE A 101 4.07 6.17 0.72
N ARG A 102 4.36 7.37 0.22
CA ARG A 102 5.72 7.76 -0.16
C ARG A 102 6.48 8.19 1.08
N LEU A 103 7.69 7.64 1.27
CA LEU A 103 8.57 7.96 2.38
C LEU A 103 9.55 9.07 2.02
N ALA A 104 9.81 9.98 2.95
CA ALA A 104 10.92 10.92 2.87
C ALA A 104 12.23 10.21 3.22
N GLN A 105 13.17 10.20 2.30
CA GLN A 105 14.47 9.52 2.47
C GLN A 105 15.46 10.44 3.21
N LYS A 106 16.12 9.90 4.22
CA LYS A 106 17.21 10.52 4.99
C LYS A 106 18.48 9.66 4.88
N LYS A 107 19.62 10.14 5.41
CA LYS A 107 20.89 9.41 5.33
C LYS A 107 20.84 7.99 5.92
N ALA A 108 20.13 7.81 7.05
CA ALA A 108 20.09 6.55 7.79
C ALA A 108 18.67 6.02 8.02
N SER A 109 17.65 6.66 7.46
CA SER A 109 16.25 6.28 7.68
C SER A 109 15.35 6.78 6.57
N ARG A 110 14.14 6.26 6.55
CA ARG A 110 13.00 6.73 5.74
C ARG A 110 11.88 7.09 6.69
N THR A 111 11.20 8.18 6.45
CA THR A 111 10.21 8.70 7.40
C THR A 111 8.93 9.09 6.68
N PHE A 112 7.82 8.97 7.38
CA PHE A 112 6.58 9.64 7.02
C PHE A 112 5.98 10.28 8.27
N HIS A 113 5.15 11.29 8.06
CA HIS A 113 4.56 12.07 9.13
C HIS A 113 3.08 11.75 9.24
N THR A 114 2.62 11.47 10.47
CA THR A 114 1.20 11.38 10.80
C THR A 114 0.80 12.58 11.64
N SER A 115 -0.35 13.19 11.36
CA SER A 115 -0.88 14.29 12.13
C SER A 115 -2.19 13.90 12.81
N SER A 116 -2.33 14.17 14.08
CA SER A 116 -3.56 13.90 14.82
C SER A 116 -4.72 14.84 14.45
N THR A 117 -4.43 15.95 13.79
CA THR A 117 -5.43 16.97 13.40
C THR A 117 -5.96 16.81 11.98
N ASP A 118 -5.27 16.08 11.11
CA ASP A 118 -5.79 15.71 9.79
C ASP A 118 -6.83 14.58 9.85
N ALA A 119 -7.20 14.15 11.06
CA ALA A 119 -8.27 13.18 11.30
C ALA A 119 -9.68 13.72 11.00
N THR A 120 -9.83 14.95 10.53
CA THR A 120 -11.10 15.51 10.09
C THR A 120 -11.49 14.98 8.72
N VAL A 121 -12.43 14.03 8.76
CA VAL A 121 -13.44 13.67 7.74
C VAL A 121 -12.98 12.89 6.50
N GLU A 122 -11.75 12.97 6.00
CA GLU A 122 -11.36 12.23 4.79
C GLU A 122 -10.11 11.33 4.90
N ASN A 123 -9.37 11.42 5.99
CA ASN A 123 -8.18 10.61 6.24
C ASN A 123 -8.32 9.78 7.51
N LYS A 124 -8.66 8.51 7.36
CA LYS A 124 -8.91 7.58 8.47
C LYS A 124 -7.73 7.40 9.44
N GLU A 125 -6.52 7.92 9.15
CA GLU A 125 -5.32 7.59 9.93
C GLU A 125 -4.29 8.74 10.08
N GLY A 126 -4.64 9.98 9.78
CA GLY A 126 -3.73 11.11 10.01
C GLY A 126 -2.53 11.20 9.05
N PHE A 127 -2.57 10.52 7.91
CA PHE A 127 -1.54 10.62 6.88
C PHE A 127 -1.72 11.87 6.02
N ARG A 128 -0.62 12.47 5.55
CA ARG A 128 -0.71 13.56 4.59
C ARG A 128 -1.25 13.05 3.26
N LYS A 129 -2.33 13.62 2.77
CA LYS A 129 -2.93 13.29 1.47
C LYS A 129 -1.91 13.34 0.31
N ALA A 130 -0.95 14.26 0.38
CA ALA A 130 0.12 14.39 -0.63
C ALA A 130 1.09 13.18 -0.67
N ASP A 131 1.21 12.43 0.42
CA ASP A 131 2.11 11.27 0.50
C ASP A 131 1.40 9.96 0.13
N ILE A 132 0.06 9.95 0.14
CA ILE A 132 -0.75 8.78 -0.23
C ILE A 132 -0.79 8.66 -1.76
N ARG A 133 -0.67 7.42 -2.24
CA ARG A 133 -0.82 7.06 -3.66
C ARG A 133 -2.05 6.21 -3.86
N LYS A 134 -2.75 6.46 -4.95
CA LYS A 134 -3.98 5.73 -5.28
C LYS A 134 -3.70 4.26 -5.52
N THR A 135 -4.41 3.40 -4.83
CA THR A 135 -4.39 1.94 -4.98
C THR A 135 -5.69 1.45 -5.59
N ILE A 136 -5.61 0.34 -6.32
CA ILE A 136 -6.73 -0.42 -6.87
C ILE A 136 -6.64 -1.82 -6.28
N VAL A 137 -7.67 -2.22 -5.56
CA VAL A 137 -7.71 -3.53 -4.88
C VAL A 137 -8.61 -4.47 -5.67
N THR A 138 -8.15 -5.69 -5.92
CA THR A 138 -8.92 -6.75 -6.57
C THR A 138 -8.85 -8.01 -5.73
N GLU A 139 -10.01 -8.58 -5.40
CA GLU A 139 -10.13 -9.82 -4.64
C GLU A 139 -10.27 -11.02 -5.58
N TYR A 140 -9.65 -12.14 -5.21
CA TYR A 140 -9.74 -13.42 -5.91
C TYR A 140 -10.39 -14.47 -5.02
N PRO A 141 -11.02 -15.51 -5.60
CA PRO A 141 -11.73 -16.54 -4.84
C PRO A 141 -10.91 -17.24 -3.76
N ASP A 142 -9.60 -17.40 -3.98
CA ASP A 142 -8.70 -18.17 -3.09
C ASP A 142 -8.19 -17.37 -1.89
N GLY A 143 -8.87 -16.28 -1.48
CA GLY A 143 -8.43 -15.43 -0.39
C GLY A 143 -7.19 -14.61 -0.72
N ILE A 144 -6.85 -14.51 -2.01
CA ILE A 144 -5.79 -13.67 -2.54
C ILE A 144 -6.37 -12.31 -2.86
N THR A 145 -5.62 -11.26 -2.53
CA THR A 145 -5.97 -9.90 -2.93
C THR A 145 -4.81 -9.29 -3.68
N SER A 146 -5.05 -8.65 -4.82
CA SER A 146 -4.02 -7.83 -5.46
C SER A 146 -4.24 -6.35 -5.17
N VAL A 147 -3.12 -5.66 -5.00
CA VAL A 147 -3.05 -4.20 -4.87
C VAL A 147 -2.21 -3.67 -6.01
N THR A 148 -2.86 -3.00 -6.95
CA THR A 148 -2.23 -2.36 -8.10
C THR A 148 -2.28 -0.84 -7.92
N LEU A 149 -1.34 -0.14 -8.52
CA LEU A 149 -1.29 1.31 -8.40
C LEU A 149 -2.09 1.99 -9.50
N GLY A 150 -2.78 3.06 -9.16
CA GLY A 150 -3.56 3.88 -10.09
C GLY A 150 -2.69 4.77 -10.98
N GLU A 151 -1.40 4.95 -10.64
CA GLU A 151 -0.45 5.82 -11.34
C GLU A 151 0.97 5.24 -11.28
N ASP A 152 1.86 5.72 -12.15
CA ASP A 152 3.26 5.33 -12.14
C ASP A 152 3.98 5.98 -10.94
N LEU A 153 4.74 5.18 -10.21
CA LEU A 153 5.56 5.67 -9.11
C LEU A 153 6.85 6.32 -9.65
N LYS A 154 7.18 7.45 -9.08
CA LYS A 154 8.51 8.05 -9.27
C LYS A 154 9.55 7.25 -8.49
N PRO A 155 10.83 7.26 -8.91
CA PRO A 155 11.91 6.72 -8.09
C PRO A 155 11.85 7.25 -6.65
N GLY A 156 12.01 6.35 -5.67
CA GLY A 156 11.87 6.69 -4.25
C GLY A 156 11.57 5.49 -3.37
N GLU A 157 11.28 5.77 -2.11
CA GLU A 157 10.98 4.79 -1.08
C GLU A 157 9.49 4.82 -0.74
N TYR A 158 8.90 3.66 -0.52
CA TYR A 158 7.46 3.51 -0.34
C TYR A 158 7.14 2.51 0.78
N LEU A 159 5.97 2.69 1.39
CA LEU A 159 5.41 1.81 2.40
C LEU A 159 4.00 1.40 1.98
N LEU A 160 3.77 0.11 1.83
CA LEU A 160 2.45 -0.46 1.65
C LEU A 160 1.90 -0.83 3.03
N VAL A 161 0.82 -0.19 3.44
CA VAL A 161 0.12 -0.41 4.72
C VAL A 161 -1.15 -1.20 4.44
N LEU A 162 -1.37 -2.30 5.17
CA LEU A 162 -2.54 -3.17 5.03
C LEU A 162 -3.44 -3.05 6.26
N GLY A 163 -4.21 -1.95 6.33
CA GLY A 163 -5.12 -1.62 7.42
C GLY A 163 -4.42 -0.88 8.56
N ALA A 164 -3.55 -1.52 9.31
CA ALA A 164 -2.83 -0.89 10.42
C ALA A 164 -1.33 -0.75 10.12
N THR A 165 -0.66 0.20 10.76
CA THR A 165 0.77 0.50 10.51
C THR A 165 1.71 -0.63 10.91
N ASP A 166 1.32 -1.50 11.83
CA ASP A 166 2.07 -2.69 12.23
C ASP A 166 2.09 -3.78 11.15
N THR A 167 1.16 -3.69 10.18
CA THR A 167 1.12 -4.57 9.01
C THR A 167 1.53 -3.80 7.76
N SER A 168 2.81 -3.42 7.74
CA SER A 168 3.39 -2.63 6.65
C SER A 168 4.56 -3.34 5.99
N PHE A 169 4.75 -3.05 4.70
CA PHE A 169 5.76 -3.66 3.84
C PHE A 169 6.47 -2.55 3.06
N ASP A 170 7.78 -2.51 3.09
CA ASP A 170 8.53 -1.44 2.47
C ASP A 170 9.29 -1.90 1.21
N PHE A 171 9.34 -1.00 0.24
CA PHE A 171 10.06 -1.22 -0.99
C PHE A 171 10.54 0.09 -1.59
N GLY A 172 11.48 0.01 -2.51
CA GLY A 172 11.94 1.16 -3.26
C GLY A 172 11.77 0.97 -4.76
N ILE A 173 11.51 2.06 -5.47
CA ILE A 173 11.54 2.12 -6.93
C ILE A 173 12.88 2.73 -7.34
N ASP A 174 13.64 1.98 -8.12
CA ASP A 174 14.88 2.48 -8.72
C ASP A 174 14.58 3.25 -10.01
N PRO A 175 15.40 4.27 -10.36
CA PRO A 175 15.27 4.94 -11.65
C PRO A 175 15.51 3.92 -12.79
N ASN A 176 14.71 4.02 -13.83
CA ASN A 176 14.97 3.27 -15.06
C ASN A 176 16.35 3.69 -15.59
N ARG A 177 17.20 2.74 -15.84
CA ARG A 177 18.52 2.95 -16.45
C ARG A 177 18.37 3.10 -17.96
#